data_271d15c57c7a2febfec8a0e8d532b2e8
#
_entry.id   271d15c57c7a2febfec8a0e8d532b2e8
#
_cell.length_a   1.000
_cell.length_b   1.000
_cell.length_c   1.000
_cell.angle_alpha   90.00
_cell.angle_beta   90.00
_cell.angle_gamma   90.00
#
_symmetry.space_group_name_H-M   'P 1'
#
loop_
_entity.id
_entity.type
_entity.pdbx_description
1 polymer ?
#
loop_
_entity_poly.entity_id
_entity_poly.type
_entity_poly.pdbx_seq_one_letter_code
_entity_poly.pdbx_strand_id
1 'polypeptide(L)'
;MNFIIRMDDFGSAKASNKAILEVVTGTKTAKNVSCMAIGKDMEQGAEMLKNISGICVGMHAVLNSEWDAIKWKPATPKEKIKSLLNKDGEFYQTQQELAAADPDIDEIMLEYNNQLDLLTKYGLNVEYIDSHMIPEMFIPGLTEVFRGWIKEKGLLDAYHYYNRTDFSGKNPAFADEYADYVENV
;
A
#
# COMPACT_ATOMS: atom_id res chain seq x y z
N MET A 1 -5.76 5.02 24.50
CA MET A 1 -6.09 4.91 23.06
C MET A 1 -5.12 3.93 22.44
N ASN A 2 -5.55 3.02 21.56
CA ASN A 2 -4.64 2.07 20.92
C ASN A 2 -4.36 2.56 19.50
N PHE A 3 -3.09 2.71 19.14
CA PHE A 3 -2.67 3.07 17.79
C PHE A 3 -2.11 1.85 17.06
N ILE A 4 -2.35 1.80 15.75
CA ILE A 4 -1.69 0.88 14.83
C ILE A 4 -0.73 1.72 13.99
N ILE A 5 0.57 1.48 14.16
CA ILE A 5 1.60 2.13 13.35
C ILE A 5 1.95 1.20 12.20
N ARG A 6 1.88 1.74 10.97
CA ARG A 6 2.17 1.05 9.74
C ARG A 6 3.34 1.73 9.02
N MET A 7 4.24 0.93 8.48
CA MET A 7 5.37 1.36 7.67
C MET A 7 5.02 1.12 6.20
N ASP A 8 4.75 2.18 5.46
CA ASP A 8 4.37 2.12 4.05
C ASP A 8 5.59 2.10 3.12
N ASP A 9 5.37 1.78 1.84
CA ASP A 9 6.34 1.81 0.75
C ASP A 9 7.52 0.84 0.89
N PHE A 10 7.37 -0.24 1.64
CA PHE A 10 8.40 -1.28 1.66
C PHE A 10 8.51 -1.95 0.28
N GLY A 11 9.72 -2.08 -0.22
CA GLY A 11 9.99 -2.59 -1.57
C GLY A 11 10.20 -1.49 -2.62
N SER A 12 9.79 -0.26 -2.37
CA SER A 12 9.94 0.86 -3.32
C SER A 12 11.40 1.13 -3.71
N ALA A 13 12.29 1.13 -2.72
CA ALA A 13 13.73 1.34 -2.90
C ALA A 13 14.54 0.72 -1.74
N LYS A 14 15.83 0.49 -1.95
CA LYS A 14 16.76 -0.02 -0.91
C LYS A 14 16.80 0.86 0.33
N ALA A 15 16.73 2.18 0.16
CA ALA A 15 16.75 3.13 1.26
C ALA A 15 15.50 2.99 2.13
N SER A 16 14.32 2.88 1.51
CA SER A 16 13.04 2.64 2.21
C SER A 16 13.07 1.32 2.96
N ASN A 17 13.51 0.24 2.30
CA ASN A 17 13.64 -1.07 2.94
C ASN A 17 14.52 -1.01 4.19
N LYS A 18 15.70 -0.39 4.07
CA LYS A 18 16.62 -0.26 5.19
C LYS A 18 16.00 0.51 6.36
N ALA A 19 15.41 1.67 6.10
CA ALA A 19 14.80 2.49 7.13
C ALA A 19 13.65 1.76 7.84
N ILE A 20 12.75 1.11 7.08
CA ILE A 20 11.64 0.36 7.63
C ILE A 20 12.13 -0.84 8.46
N LEU A 21 13.14 -1.57 7.98
CA LEU A 21 13.73 -2.68 8.74
C LEU A 21 14.35 -2.22 10.06
N GLU A 22 15.06 -1.09 10.07
CA GLU A 22 15.59 -0.50 11.30
C GLU A 22 14.48 -0.17 12.30
N VAL A 23 13.36 0.40 11.84
CA VAL A 23 12.22 0.72 12.71
C VAL A 23 11.55 -0.54 13.25
N VAL A 24 11.18 -1.49 12.40
CA VAL A 24 10.42 -2.69 12.83
C VAL A 24 11.25 -3.63 13.70
N THR A 25 12.57 -3.61 13.58
CA THR A 25 13.47 -4.38 14.45
C THR A 25 13.82 -3.64 15.73
N GLY A 26 13.95 -2.32 15.67
CA GLY A 26 14.36 -1.47 16.78
C GLY A 26 13.23 -1.05 17.73
N THR A 27 11.97 -1.17 17.33
CA THR A 27 10.82 -0.76 18.13
C THR A 27 9.91 -1.93 18.49
N LYS A 28 9.06 -1.77 19.51
CA LYS A 28 8.01 -2.74 19.88
C LYS A 28 6.65 -2.40 19.28
N THR A 29 6.47 -1.19 18.77
CA THR A 29 5.17 -0.62 18.40
C THR A 29 4.91 -0.61 16.89
N ALA A 30 5.93 -0.35 16.07
CA ALA A 30 5.80 -0.33 14.61
C ALA A 30 6.08 -1.74 14.05
N LYS A 31 5.04 -2.54 13.90
CA LYS A 31 5.14 -3.95 13.50
C LYS A 31 4.36 -4.29 12.23
N ASN A 32 3.70 -3.32 11.61
CA ASN A 32 2.95 -3.52 10.37
C ASN A 32 3.75 -2.94 9.20
N VAL A 33 3.97 -3.76 8.17
CA VAL A 33 4.77 -3.39 7.00
C VAL A 33 3.91 -3.56 5.75
N SER A 34 3.62 -2.46 5.04
CA SER A 34 2.91 -2.47 3.77
C SER A 34 3.87 -2.54 2.61
N CYS A 35 3.79 -3.62 1.86
CA CYS A 35 4.72 -4.01 0.81
C CYS A 35 4.20 -3.64 -0.58
N MET A 36 4.97 -2.87 -1.33
CA MET A 36 4.74 -2.56 -2.75
C MET A 36 5.26 -3.73 -3.59
N ALA A 37 4.38 -4.64 -4.00
CA ALA A 37 4.74 -5.85 -4.75
C ALA A 37 5.61 -5.57 -5.98
N ILE A 38 5.32 -4.47 -6.67
CA ILE A 38 5.97 -4.02 -7.90
C ILE A 38 7.13 -3.03 -7.64
N GLY A 39 7.45 -2.78 -6.37
CA GLY A 39 8.57 -1.93 -6.00
C GLY A 39 9.90 -2.49 -6.53
N LYS A 40 10.79 -1.61 -6.91
CA LYS A 40 12.07 -1.95 -7.58
C LYS A 40 12.94 -2.93 -6.77
N ASP A 41 12.88 -2.83 -5.44
CA ASP A 41 13.71 -3.61 -4.53
C ASP A 41 12.87 -4.54 -3.64
N MET A 42 11.63 -4.92 -4.08
CA MET A 42 10.72 -5.75 -3.30
C MET A 42 11.20 -7.19 -3.16
N GLU A 43 11.70 -7.80 -4.22
CA GLU A 43 12.19 -9.19 -4.17
C GLU A 43 13.31 -9.35 -3.13
N GLN A 44 14.29 -8.44 -3.15
CA GLN A 44 15.36 -8.43 -2.13
C GLN A 44 14.80 -8.10 -0.75
N GLY A 45 13.86 -7.18 -0.66
CA GLY A 45 13.18 -6.80 0.59
C GLY A 45 12.44 -7.98 1.21
N ALA A 46 11.75 -8.79 0.41
CA ALA A 46 11.03 -9.96 0.89
C ALA A 46 11.95 -10.98 1.57
N GLU A 47 13.14 -11.23 1.01
CA GLU A 47 14.14 -12.10 1.65
C GLU A 47 14.57 -11.59 3.03
N MET A 48 14.61 -10.27 3.20
CA MET A 48 14.94 -9.65 4.50
C MET A 48 13.78 -9.77 5.49
N LEU A 49 12.53 -9.53 5.04
CA LEU A 49 11.35 -9.62 5.91
C LEU A 49 11.07 -11.03 6.43
N LYS A 50 11.29 -12.07 5.63
CA LYS A 50 11.09 -13.48 6.05
C LYS A 50 11.84 -13.86 7.32
N ASN A 51 12.94 -13.18 7.61
CA ASN A 51 13.78 -13.46 8.77
C ASN A 51 13.37 -12.66 10.03
N ILE A 52 12.29 -11.84 9.94
CA ILE A 52 11.83 -11.02 11.06
C ILE A 52 10.55 -11.61 11.62
N SER A 53 10.57 -11.96 12.89
CA SER A 53 9.40 -12.45 13.60
C SER A 53 8.60 -11.32 14.25
N GLY A 54 7.30 -11.55 14.45
CA GLY A 54 6.42 -10.63 15.16
C GLY A 54 6.08 -9.36 14.39
N ILE A 55 6.15 -9.41 13.06
CA ILE A 55 5.63 -8.38 12.16
C ILE A 55 4.37 -8.90 11.47
N CYS A 56 3.49 -7.97 11.09
CA CYS A 56 2.33 -8.20 10.25
C CYS A 56 2.62 -7.61 8.87
N VAL A 57 2.52 -8.41 7.84
CA VAL A 57 2.82 -8.00 6.46
C VAL A 57 1.53 -7.71 5.71
N GLY A 58 1.46 -6.55 5.08
CA GLY A 58 0.36 -6.15 4.21
C GLY A 58 0.80 -5.93 2.77
N MET A 59 -0.17 -5.94 1.87
CA MET A 59 0.00 -5.46 0.51
C MET A 59 -0.31 -3.97 0.45
N HIS A 60 0.65 -3.17 0.01
CA HIS A 60 0.44 -1.78 -0.40
C HIS A 60 0.10 -1.78 -1.88
N ALA A 61 -1.20 -1.74 -2.19
CA ALA A 61 -1.71 -1.89 -3.55
C ALA A 61 -1.43 -0.64 -4.39
N VAL A 62 -0.71 -0.78 -5.50
CA VAL A 62 -0.14 0.33 -6.28
C VAL A 62 -0.77 0.44 -7.66
N LEU A 63 -1.20 1.66 -8.04
CA LEU A 63 -1.71 1.98 -9.38
C LEU A 63 -1.03 3.19 -10.03
N ASN A 64 -0.06 3.80 -9.37
CA ASN A 64 0.66 4.96 -9.89
C ASN A 64 2.17 4.83 -9.66
N SER A 65 2.95 5.65 -10.34
CA SER A 65 4.40 5.69 -10.20
C SER A 65 4.88 7.15 -10.20
N GLU A 66 4.81 7.79 -9.03
CA GLU A 66 5.00 9.23 -8.86
C GLU A 66 6.46 9.70 -8.98
N TRP A 67 7.42 8.79 -8.81
CA TRP A 67 8.84 9.17 -8.85
C TRP A 67 9.38 9.26 -10.29
N ASP A 68 10.13 10.32 -10.59
CA ASP A 68 10.72 10.50 -11.92
C ASP A 68 11.88 9.54 -12.20
N ALA A 69 12.72 9.32 -11.19
CA ALA A 69 13.95 8.53 -11.35
C ALA A 69 13.73 7.01 -11.27
N ILE A 70 12.62 6.56 -10.67
CA ILE A 70 12.29 5.15 -10.49
C ILE A 70 10.84 4.95 -10.92
N LYS A 71 10.64 4.16 -11.99
CA LYS A 71 9.31 3.77 -12.46
C LYS A 71 9.06 2.30 -12.11
N TRP A 72 7.98 2.05 -11.41
CA TRP A 72 7.53 0.70 -11.12
C TRP A 72 6.79 0.13 -12.33
N LYS A 73 7.02 -1.14 -12.59
CA LYS A 73 6.36 -1.84 -13.70
C LYS A 73 5.16 -2.62 -13.14
N PRO A 74 4.03 -2.64 -13.86
CA PRO A 74 2.89 -3.44 -13.43
C PRO A 74 3.26 -4.93 -13.29
N ALA A 75 2.55 -5.61 -12.37
CA ALA A 75 2.63 -7.06 -12.23
C ALA A 75 1.92 -7.78 -13.38
N THR A 76 0.95 -7.12 -13.99
CA THR A 76 0.15 -7.62 -15.11
C THR A 76 0.80 -7.25 -16.45
N PRO A 77 0.75 -8.13 -17.47
CA PRO A 77 1.13 -7.76 -18.84
C PRO A 77 0.37 -6.52 -19.31
N LYS A 78 1.10 -5.55 -19.86
CA LYS A 78 0.58 -4.21 -20.22
C LYS A 78 -0.62 -4.24 -21.18
N GLU A 79 -0.66 -5.22 -22.06
CA GLU A 79 -1.75 -5.41 -23.02
C GLU A 79 -3.11 -5.75 -22.36
N LYS A 80 -3.10 -6.17 -21.10
CA LYS A 80 -4.28 -6.54 -20.32
C LYS A 80 -4.78 -5.45 -19.37
N ILE A 81 -4.02 -4.35 -19.24
CA ILE A 81 -4.32 -3.26 -18.31
C ILE A 81 -4.08 -1.90 -18.96
N LYS A 82 -4.50 -1.75 -20.20
CA LYS A 82 -4.21 -0.55 -21.00
C LYS A 82 -4.81 0.72 -20.44
N SER A 83 -5.96 0.64 -19.77
CA SER A 83 -6.61 1.80 -19.16
C SER A 83 -5.84 2.35 -17.96
N LEU A 84 -4.95 1.55 -17.36
CA LEU A 84 -4.13 1.97 -16.22
C LEU A 84 -2.82 2.64 -16.64
N LEU A 85 -2.51 2.67 -17.94
CA LEU A 85 -1.21 3.10 -18.44
C LEU A 85 -1.32 4.36 -19.29
N ASN A 86 -0.34 5.24 -19.14
CA ASN A 86 -0.19 6.41 -19.99
C ASN A 86 0.28 6.05 -21.42
N LYS A 87 0.44 7.05 -22.29
CA LYS A 87 0.88 6.87 -23.68
C LYS A 87 2.25 6.19 -23.83
N ASP A 88 3.08 6.24 -22.80
CA ASP A 88 4.42 5.63 -22.80
C ASP A 88 4.39 4.19 -22.25
N GLY A 89 3.20 3.70 -21.90
CA GLY A 89 2.97 2.38 -21.34
C GLY A 89 3.48 2.24 -19.92
N GLU A 90 3.45 3.32 -19.15
CA GLU A 90 3.80 3.38 -17.74
C GLU A 90 2.57 3.75 -16.91
N PHE A 91 2.56 3.42 -15.63
CA PHE A 91 1.55 3.95 -14.72
C PHE A 91 1.55 5.48 -14.72
N TYR A 92 0.40 6.08 -14.53
CA TYR A 92 0.30 7.53 -14.31
C TYR A 92 1.08 7.94 -13.06
N GLN A 93 1.50 9.20 -12.98
CA GLN A 93 2.22 9.68 -11.80
C GLN A 93 1.27 9.93 -10.62
N THR A 94 0.06 10.38 -10.90
CA THR A 94 -0.91 10.74 -9.86
C THR A 94 -2.22 9.97 -10.00
N GLN A 95 -2.95 9.83 -8.89
CA GLN A 95 -4.29 9.23 -8.88
C GLN A 95 -5.30 10.08 -9.67
N GLN A 96 -5.11 11.40 -9.69
CA GLN A 96 -5.95 12.32 -10.47
C GLN A 96 -5.79 12.10 -11.98
N GLU A 97 -4.57 11.89 -12.46
CA GLU A 97 -4.31 11.58 -13.88
C GLU A 97 -4.90 10.22 -14.24
N LEU A 98 -4.73 9.21 -13.39
CA LEU A 98 -5.33 7.89 -13.58
C LEU A 98 -6.86 7.99 -13.62
N ALA A 99 -7.48 8.68 -12.67
CA ALA A 99 -8.94 8.85 -12.62
C ALA A 99 -9.48 9.62 -13.85
N ALA A 100 -8.74 10.62 -14.34
CA ALA A 100 -9.10 11.37 -15.54
C ALA A 100 -9.02 10.53 -16.84
N ALA A 101 -8.27 9.45 -16.80
CA ALA A 101 -8.19 8.48 -17.91
C ALA A 101 -9.33 7.46 -17.93
N ASP A 102 -10.27 7.54 -16.97
CA ASP A 102 -11.44 6.64 -16.83
C ASP A 102 -11.02 5.16 -16.83
N PRO A 103 -10.24 4.71 -15.83
CA PRO A 103 -9.69 3.37 -15.80
C PRO A 103 -10.76 2.30 -15.62
N ASP A 104 -10.57 1.16 -16.28
CA ASP A 104 -11.42 -0.01 -16.14
C ASP A 104 -11.17 -0.67 -14.76
N ILE A 105 -12.23 -0.81 -13.96
CA ILE A 105 -12.15 -1.42 -12.63
C ILE A 105 -11.73 -2.89 -12.70
N ASP A 106 -12.13 -3.63 -13.74
CA ASP A 106 -11.71 -5.03 -13.90
C ASP A 106 -10.20 -5.12 -14.19
N GLU A 107 -9.63 -4.17 -14.93
CA GLU A 107 -8.17 -4.07 -15.13
C GLU A 107 -7.45 -3.70 -13.83
N ILE A 108 -8.01 -2.82 -13.00
CA ILE A 108 -7.49 -2.52 -11.65
C ILE A 108 -7.46 -3.78 -10.79
N MET A 109 -8.58 -4.50 -10.74
CA MET A 109 -8.67 -5.71 -9.91
C MET A 109 -7.76 -6.83 -10.41
N LEU A 110 -7.55 -6.92 -11.73
CA LEU A 110 -6.57 -7.85 -12.31
C LEU A 110 -5.14 -7.50 -11.85
N GLU A 111 -4.78 -6.23 -11.88
CA GLU A 111 -3.47 -5.76 -11.40
C GLU A 111 -3.29 -6.05 -9.90
N TYR A 112 -4.29 -5.76 -9.07
CA TYR A 112 -4.23 -6.02 -7.63
C TYR A 112 -4.11 -7.52 -7.31
N ASN A 113 -4.81 -8.39 -8.04
CA ASN A 113 -4.65 -9.83 -7.90
C ASN A 113 -3.20 -10.26 -8.21
N ASN A 114 -2.64 -9.77 -9.30
CA ASN A 114 -1.28 -10.12 -9.70
C ASN A 114 -0.22 -9.56 -8.73
N GLN A 115 -0.45 -8.39 -8.14
CA GLN A 115 0.42 -7.86 -7.07
C GLN A 115 0.38 -8.74 -5.82
N LEU A 116 -0.80 -9.20 -5.40
CA LEU A 116 -0.95 -10.12 -4.27
C LEU A 116 -0.25 -11.46 -4.53
N ASP A 117 -0.46 -12.01 -5.71
CA ASP A 117 0.19 -13.26 -6.14
C ASP A 117 1.71 -13.11 -6.18
N LEU A 118 2.22 -11.94 -6.57
CA LEU A 118 3.65 -11.65 -6.60
C LEU A 118 4.27 -11.64 -5.20
N LEU A 119 3.61 -11.02 -4.21
CA LEU A 119 4.05 -11.06 -2.81
C LEU A 119 4.04 -12.49 -2.26
N THR A 120 3.01 -13.26 -2.58
CA THR A 120 2.92 -14.69 -2.22
C THR A 120 4.07 -15.49 -2.86
N LYS A 121 4.37 -15.23 -4.13
CA LYS A 121 5.51 -15.84 -4.85
C LYS A 121 6.85 -15.49 -4.20
N TYR A 122 7.00 -14.29 -3.68
CA TYR A 122 8.16 -13.88 -2.89
C TYR A 122 8.20 -14.55 -1.50
N GLY A 123 7.19 -15.36 -1.16
CA GLY A 123 7.11 -16.13 0.09
C GLY A 123 6.65 -15.33 1.30
N LEU A 124 5.96 -14.22 1.09
CA LEU A 124 5.36 -13.42 2.15
C LEU A 124 3.94 -13.92 2.45
N ASN A 125 3.59 -13.96 3.74
CA ASN A 125 2.22 -14.18 4.20
C ASN A 125 1.54 -12.82 4.37
N VAL A 126 0.70 -12.44 3.41
CA VAL A 126 -0.04 -11.17 3.44
C VAL A 126 -1.26 -11.32 4.35
N GLU A 127 -1.40 -10.44 5.34
CA GLU A 127 -2.46 -10.48 6.34
C GLU A 127 -3.47 -9.34 6.19
N TYR A 128 -3.07 -8.21 5.58
CA TYR A 128 -3.95 -7.07 5.33
C TYR A 128 -3.63 -6.40 3.99
N ILE A 129 -4.54 -5.56 3.55
CA ILE A 129 -4.36 -4.73 2.35
C ILE A 129 -4.69 -3.28 2.66
N ASP A 130 -3.90 -2.41 2.09
CA ASP A 130 -4.15 -0.97 1.97
C ASP A 130 -3.71 -0.48 0.60
N SER A 131 -4.12 0.71 0.20
CA SER A 131 -3.80 1.26 -1.10
C SER A 131 -2.80 2.40 -1.02
N HIS A 132 -1.83 2.40 -1.93
CA HIS A 132 -0.90 3.50 -2.14
C HIS A 132 -1.64 4.71 -2.70
N MET A 133 -1.50 5.86 -2.04
CA MET A 133 -2.12 7.14 -2.42
C MET A 133 -3.65 7.12 -2.64
N ILE A 134 -4.35 6.12 -2.12
CA ILE A 134 -5.81 6.04 -1.98
C ILE A 134 -6.57 6.29 -3.30
N PRO A 135 -6.40 5.50 -4.37
CA PRO A 135 -7.10 5.69 -5.64
C PRO A 135 -8.63 5.59 -5.51
N GLU A 136 -9.13 4.91 -4.48
CA GLU A 136 -10.56 4.76 -4.20
C GLU A 136 -11.27 6.09 -3.93
N MET A 137 -10.55 7.13 -3.55
CA MET A 137 -11.10 8.48 -3.39
C MET A 137 -11.33 9.21 -4.73
N PHE A 138 -10.72 8.74 -5.80
CA PHE A 138 -10.71 9.41 -7.09
C PHE A 138 -11.45 8.64 -8.18
N ILE A 139 -11.56 7.32 -8.05
CA ILE A 139 -12.17 6.43 -9.05
C ILE A 139 -13.55 5.96 -8.54
N PRO A 140 -14.66 6.45 -9.16
CA PRO A 140 -16.01 6.08 -8.73
C PRO A 140 -16.25 4.57 -8.81
N GLY A 141 -16.85 3.99 -7.76
CA GLY A 141 -17.18 2.56 -7.69
C GLY A 141 -16.03 1.65 -7.25
N LEU A 142 -14.79 2.14 -7.24
CA LEU A 142 -13.64 1.31 -6.86
C LEU A 142 -13.69 0.88 -5.39
N THR A 143 -14.19 1.73 -4.50
CA THR A 143 -14.26 1.44 -3.05
C THR A 143 -15.03 0.15 -2.77
N GLU A 144 -16.22 -0.01 -3.33
CA GLU A 144 -17.09 -1.17 -3.10
C GLU A 144 -16.46 -2.45 -3.65
N VAL A 145 -15.92 -2.38 -4.86
CA VAL A 145 -15.30 -3.54 -5.52
C VAL A 145 -14.05 -3.97 -4.77
N PHE A 146 -13.18 -3.03 -4.43
CA PHE A 146 -11.93 -3.29 -3.73
C PHE A 146 -12.16 -3.91 -2.34
N ARG A 147 -13.06 -3.34 -1.54
CA ARG A 147 -13.41 -3.90 -0.21
C ARG A 147 -14.08 -5.27 -0.30
N GLY A 148 -14.94 -5.47 -1.30
CA GLY A 148 -15.52 -6.77 -1.60
C GLY A 148 -14.46 -7.82 -1.87
N TRP A 149 -13.48 -7.48 -2.69
CA TRP A 149 -12.35 -8.34 -3.03
C TRP A 149 -11.43 -8.64 -1.83
N ILE A 150 -11.08 -7.65 -1.00
CA ILE A 150 -10.30 -7.86 0.23
C ILE A 150 -11.00 -8.89 1.14
N LYS A 151 -12.32 -8.74 1.31
CA LYS A 151 -13.13 -9.67 2.10
C LYS A 151 -13.15 -11.08 1.49
N GLU A 152 -13.27 -11.19 0.17
CA GLU A 152 -13.23 -12.48 -0.55
C GLU A 152 -11.88 -13.20 -0.35
N LYS A 153 -10.78 -12.44 -0.34
CA LYS A 153 -9.44 -12.98 -0.05
C LYS A 153 -9.23 -13.36 1.41
N GLY A 154 -10.17 -13.02 2.30
CA GLY A 154 -10.04 -13.28 3.75
C GLY A 154 -8.99 -12.41 4.44
N LEU A 155 -8.65 -11.28 3.85
CA LEU A 155 -7.64 -10.35 4.35
C LEU A 155 -8.28 -9.21 5.15
N LEU A 156 -7.50 -8.56 6.02
CA LEU A 156 -7.95 -7.39 6.75
C LEU A 156 -7.93 -6.16 5.82
N ASP A 157 -9.01 -5.39 5.86
CA ASP A 157 -9.10 -4.08 5.22
C ASP A 157 -8.54 -3.03 6.16
N ALA A 158 -7.38 -2.45 5.84
CA ALA A 158 -6.74 -1.43 6.67
C ALA A 158 -7.62 -0.19 6.87
N TYR A 159 -8.45 0.18 5.89
CA TYR A 159 -9.39 1.29 5.99
C TYR A 159 -10.45 1.12 7.07
N HIS A 160 -10.80 -0.12 7.40
CA HIS A 160 -11.74 -0.38 8.49
C HIS A 160 -11.25 0.23 9.83
N TYR A 161 -9.95 0.36 10.00
CA TYR A 161 -9.37 0.93 11.21
C TYR A 161 -9.27 2.46 11.17
N TYR A 162 -9.12 3.07 9.99
CA TYR A 162 -9.17 4.52 9.83
C TYR A 162 -10.53 5.11 10.19
N ASN A 163 -11.62 4.41 9.87
CA ASN A 163 -12.98 4.89 10.09
C ASN A 163 -13.47 4.75 11.55
N ARG A 164 -12.68 4.15 12.44
CA ARG A 164 -13.04 4.00 13.85
C ARG A 164 -12.64 5.17 14.72
N THR A 165 -11.74 6.00 14.26
CA THR A 165 -11.40 7.26 14.91
C THR A 165 -12.14 8.35 14.16
N ASP A 166 -13.09 9.01 14.84
CA ASP A 166 -13.77 10.18 14.28
C ASP A 166 -12.78 11.35 14.21
N PHE A 167 -12.00 11.38 13.14
CA PHE A 167 -11.12 12.50 12.82
C PHE A 167 -11.87 13.63 12.11
N SER A 168 -13.19 13.48 11.86
CA SER A 168 -14.01 14.48 11.18
C SER A 168 -14.12 15.76 12.03
N GLY A 169 -13.37 16.77 11.67
CA GLY A 169 -13.62 18.16 12.02
C GLY A 169 -12.88 18.74 13.23
N LYS A 170 -11.92 18.05 13.85
CA LYS A 170 -11.13 18.59 14.97
C LYS A 170 -9.63 18.61 14.66
N ASN A 171 -9.28 19.27 13.60
CA ASN A 171 -7.96 19.12 13.01
C ASN A 171 -6.78 19.84 13.68
N PRO A 172 -6.88 20.97 14.40
CA PRO A 172 -5.72 21.52 15.11
C PRO A 172 -5.42 20.80 16.44
N ALA A 173 -6.45 20.47 17.19
CA ALA A 173 -6.30 19.82 18.51
C ALA A 173 -5.70 18.41 18.44
N PHE A 174 -5.92 17.70 17.33
CA PHE A 174 -5.39 16.35 17.15
C PHE A 174 -3.87 16.33 16.96
N ALA A 175 -3.30 17.29 16.25
CA ALA A 175 -1.85 17.37 16.07
C ALA A 175 -1.13 17.61 17.41
N ASP A 176 -1.73 18.48 18.25
CA ASP A 176 -1.20 18.79 19.58
C ASP A 176 -1.38 17.59 20.54
N GLU A 177 -2.57 16.97 20.58
CA GLU A 177 -2.84 15.77 21.38
C GLU A 177 -1.97 14.58 20.97
N TYR A 178 -1.65 14.45 19.67
CA TYR A 178 -0.78 13.39 19.17
C TYR A 178 0.68 13.66 19.51
N ALA A 179 1.14 14.90 19.42
CA ALA A 179 2.48 15.31 19.83
C ALA A 179 2.68 15.05 21.32
N ASP A 180 1.74 15.47 22.16
CA ASP A 180 1.75 15.23 23.61
C ASP A 180 1.76 13.72 23.95
N TYR A 181 1.06 12.90 23.18
CA TYR A 181 1.05 11.44 23.38
C TYR A 181 2.41 10.82 23.01
N VAL A 182 3.02 11.21 21.89
CA VAL A 182 4.31 10.66 21.43
C VAL A 182 5.46 11.07 22.37
N GLU A 183 5.39 12.26 22.97
CA GLU A 183 6.41 12.73 23.90
C GLU A 183 6.33 12.04 25.28
N ASN A 184 5.18 11.46 25.64
CA ASN A 184 4.92 10.85 26.96
C ASN A 184 4.90 9.31 26.97
N VAL A 185 5.24 8.65 25.85
CA VAL A 185 5.35 7.19 25.70
C VAL A 185 6.80 6.75 25.55
#